data_e4628ee480f7d310edfad5a6352ffb6a
#
_entry.id   e4628ee480f7d310edfad5a6352ffb6a
#
_cell.length_a   1.000
_cell.length_b   1.000
_cell.length_c   1.000
_cell.angle_alpha   90.00
_cell.angle_beta   90.00
_cell.angle_gamma   90.00
#
_symmetry.space_group_name_H-M   'P 1'
#
loop_
_entity.id
_entity.type
_entity.pdbx_description
1 polymer ?
#
loop_
_entity_poly.entity_id
_entity_poly.type
_entity_poly.pdbx_seq_one_letter_code
_entity_poly.pdbx_strand_id
1 'polypeptide(L)'
;MILATIKNLFDIDDVGKRWGVRILFLLTVIVNCAVRFNPYADTNFDELFSWAEQVQAASENNVIDIRLSAIPLTDGNIIFVLTALSAIFITLMASFLYSGLYIKAFRENRTKLKAFGDPIKGSKLAGRMVILTLHCLVIAIPFIFFFGSFTLLVVIALPFLFVMPSAYLSGDFTLFSSFPNMINRTKGYYMDRWRGILLISSAYLIIDFLISLVATFSTTAYIILHTALGCWIMMSFARYAAQSYCRMMVGRKWRKMSLPGLTFREEPEDYEDTDNLNEDAGKDE
;
A
#
# COMPACT_ATOMS: atom_id res chain seq x y z
N MET A 1 -19.04 -14.04 -9.17
CA MET A 1 -18.59 -12.65 -9.28
C MET A 1 -17.63 -12.27 -8.15
N ILE A 2 -18.02 -12.31 -6.87
CA ILE A 2 -17.14 -12.00 -5.73
C ILE A 2 -15.84 -12.82 -5.74
N LEU A 3 -15.93 -14.15 -5.93
CA LEU A 3 -14.76 -15.04 -6.01
C LEU A 3 -13.79 -14.68 -7.15
N ALA A 4 -14.31 -14.29 -8.32
CA ALA A 4 -13.48 -13.85 -9.44
C ALA A 4 -12.79 -12.51 -9.13
N THR A 5 -13.47 -11.61 -8.43
CA THR A 5 -12.89 -10.33 -7.99
C THR A 5 -11.79 -10.56 -6.96
N ILE A 6 -12.01 -11.46 -5.99
CA ILE A 6 -11.00 -11.84 -4.99
C ILE A 6 -9.78 -12.47 -5.68
N LYS A 7 -9.99 -13.46 -6.56
CA LYS A 7 -8.90 -14.08 -7.32
C LYS A 7 -8.09 -13.05 -8.10
N ASN A 8 -8.76 -12.13 -8.79
CA ASN A 8 -8.09 -11.10 -9.57
C ASN A 8 -7.40 -10.04 -8.71
N LEU A 9 -7.88 -9.77 -7.49
CA LEU A 9 -7.22 -8.86 -6.56
C LEU A 9 -5.94 -9.45 -5.98
N PHE A 10 -5.92 -10.77 -5.76
CA PHE A 10 -4.80 -11.49 -5.17
C PHE A 10 -3.86 -12.12 -6.21
N ASP A 11 -4.14 -11.96 -7.50
CA ASP A 11 -3.28 -12.47 -8.56
C ASP A 11 -2.04 -11.58 -8.73
N ILE A 12 -0.93 -12.00 -8.16
CA ILE A 12 0.36 -11.29 -8.21
C ILE A 12 1.01 -11.43 -9.60
N ASP A 13 0.62 -12.43 -10.39
CA ASP A 13 1.27 -12.84 -11.63
C ASP A 13 0.91 -11.99 -12.86
N ASP A 14 -0.04 -11.07 -12.75
CA ASP A 14 -0.69 -10.41 -13.89
C ASP A 14 0.09 -9.20 -14.45
N VAL A 15 1.26 -8.91 -13.94
CA VAL A 15 2.12 -7.81 -14.39
C VAL A 15 3.24 -8.33 -15.26
N GLY A 16 3.00 -8.39 -16.58
CA GLY A 16 3.96 -8.48 -17.70
C GLY A 16 5.12 -9.48 -17.64
N LYS A 17 5.77 -9.66 -16.51
CA LYS A 17 6.87 -10.63 -16.29
C LYS A 17 6.62 -11.39 -14.99
N ARG A 18 5.82 -12.42 -15.07
CA ARG A 18 5.41 -13.29 -13.95
C ARG A 18 6.57 -13.71 -13.03
N TRP A 19 7.70 -14.11 -13.60
CA TRP A 19 8.86 -14.56 -12.84
C TRP A 19 9.48 -13.43 -11.99
N GLY A 20 9.61 -12.22 -12.51
CA GLY A 20 10.17 -11.08 -11.76
C GLY A 20 9.36 -10.73 -10.53
N VAL A 21 8.02 -10.79 -10.62
CA VAL A 21 7.12 -10.52 -9.49
C VAL A 21 7.21 -11.64 -8.44
N ARG A 22 7.30 -12.90 -8.86
CA ARG A 22 7.48 -14.04 -7.95
C ARG A 22 8.80 -13.96 -7.20
N ILE A 23 9.89 -13.63 -7.89
CA ILE A 23 11.21 -13.44 -7.28
C ILE A 23 11.14 -12.29 -6.28
N LEU A 24 10.54 -11.15 -6.64
CA LEU A 24 10.38 -10.02 -5.75
C LEU A 24 9.60 -10.39 -4.48
N PHE A 25 8.51 -11.14 -4.61
CA PHE A 25 7.73 -11.64 -3.49
C PHE A 25 8.56 -12.56 -2.59
N LEU A 26 9.24 -13.56 -3.17
CA LEU A 26 10.08 -14.48 -2.44
C LEU A 26 11.20 -13.77 -1.66
N LEU A 27 11.91 -12.84 -2.30
CA LEU A 27 12.94 -12.05 -1.65
C LEU A 27 12.39 -11.25 -0.47
N THR A 28 11.20 -10.65 -0.64
CA THR A 28 10.55 -9.90 0.44
C THR A 28 10.20 -10.82 1.62
N VAL A 29 9.67 -12.01 1.35
CA VAL A 29 9.39 -13.02 2.40
C VAL A 29 10.67 -13.46 3.11
N ILE A 30 11.73 -13.79 2.36
CA ILE A 30 13.02 -14.22 2.93
C ILE A 30 13.60 -13.15 3.88
N VAL A 31 13.60 -11.88 3.45
CA VAL A 31 14.10 -10.77 4.29
C VAL A 31 13.29 -10.63 5.57
N ASN A 32 11.96 -10.67 5.48
CA ASN A 32 11.10 -10.57 6.66
C ASN A 32 11.23 -11.78 7.60
N CYS A 33 11.41 -12.98 7.05
CA CYS A 33 11.71 -14.18 7.86
C CYS A 33 13.08 -14.05 8.54
N ALA A 34 14.10 -13.56 7.84
CA ALA A 34 15.44 -13.37 8.42
C ALA A 34 15.41 -12.44 9.63
N VAL A 35 14.59 -11.38 9.62
CA VAL A 35 14.41 -10.51 10.79
C VAL A 35 13.77 -11.27 11.97
N ARG A 36 12.74 -12.05 11.69
CA ARG A 36 12.01 -12.80 12.75
C ARG A 36 12.82 -13.96 13.34
N PHE A 37 13.74 -14.52 12.58
CA PHE A 37 14.63 -15.61 13.01
C PHE A 37 16.04 -15.11 13.37
N ASN A 38 16.25 -13.79 13.50
CA ASN A 38 17.53 -13.24 13.87
C ASN A 38 17.87 -13.59 15.34
N PRO A 39 18.91 -14.42 15.60
CA PRO A 39 19.26 -14.86 16.96
C PRO A 39 19.87 -13.74 17.82
N TYR A 40 20.30 -12.64 17.20
CA TYR A 40 20.90 -11.49 17.90
C TYR A 40 19.89 -10.41 18.24
N ALA A 41 18.65 -10.56 17.78
CA ALA A 41 17.58 -9.61 18.02
C ALA A 41 16.84 -9.96 19.33
N ASP A 42 16.72 -8.99 20.21
CA ASP A 42 15.90 -9.10 21.42
C ASP A 42 14.59 -8.31 21.22
N THR A 43 13.48 -9.03 21.35
CA THR A 43 12.13 -8.45 21.25
C THR A 43 11.54 -8.08 22.60
N ASN A 44 12.26 -8.28 23.69
CA ASN A 44 11.82 -7.90 25.02
C ASN A 44 12.11 -6.41 25.25
N PHE A 45 11.05 -5.63 25.34
CA PHE A 45 11.10 -4.18 25.63
C PHE A 45 10.49 -3.84 27.00
N ASP A 46 10.35 -4.80 27.93
CA ASP A 46 9.71 -4.58 29.23
C ASP A 46 10.42 -3.49 30.04
N GLU A 47 11.74 -3.46 30.03
CA GLU A 47 12.51 -2.43 30.72
C GLU A 47 12.29 -1.04 30.12
N LEU A 48 12.16 -0.95 28.79
CA LEU A 48 11.86 0.30 28.09
C LEU A 48 10.44 0.80 28.42
N PHE A 49 9.46 -0.10 28.47
CA PHE A 49 8.09 0.27 28.84
C PHE A 49 8.00 0.71 30.29
N SER A 50 8.63 -0.02 31.20
CA SER A 50 8.69 0.37 32.64
C SER A 50 9.38 1.72 32.83
N TRP A 51 10.45 2.00 32.09
CA TRP A 51 11.10 3.29 32.09
C TRP A 51 10.18 4.41 31.55
N ALA A 52 9.46 4.15 30.45
CA ALA A 52 8.52 5.12 29.87
C ALA A 52 7.37 5.46 30.83
N GLU A 53 6.85 4.47 31.55
CA GLU A 53 5.83 4.69 32.60
C GLU A 53 6.36 5.54 33.76
N GLN A 54 7.61 5.29 34.20
CA GLN A 54 8.25 6.10 35.23
C GLN A 54 8.45 7.55 34.77
N VAL A 55 8.87 7.76 33.52
CA VAL A 55 9.01 9.12 32.95
C VAL A 55 7.67 9.80 32.84
N GLN A 56 6.62 9.11 32.45
CA GLN A 56 5.29 9.67 32.41
C GLN A 56 4.82 10.09 33.79
N ALA A 57 4.97 9.25 34.81
CA ALA A 57 4.61 9.57 36.20
C ALA A 57 5.43 10.75 36.76
N ALA A 58 6.73 10.86 36.46
CA ALA A 58 7.58 11.96 36.80
C ALA A 58 7.16 13.28 36.11
N SER A 59 6.74 13.20 34.85
CA SER A 59 6.23 14.34 34.08
C SER A 59 4.94 14.91 34.69
N GLU A 60 4.03 14.06 35.15
CA GLU A 60 2.79 14.46 35.82
C GLU A 60 3.09 15.22 37.17
N ASN A 61 4.21 14.89 37.80
CA ASN A 61 4.67 15.53 39.04
C ASN A 61 5.61 16.73 38.81
N ASN A 62 5.76 17.23 37.56
CA ASN A 62 6.68 18.31 37.18
C ASN A 62 8.17 18.07 37.52
N VAL A 63 8.59 16.82 37.69
CA VAL A 63 9.98 16.41 37.93
C VAL A 63 10.51 15.79 36.62
N ILE A 64 10.98 16.66 35.71
CA ILE A 64 11.50 16.18 34.42
C ILE A 64 13.02 16.28 34.42
N ASP A 65 13.73 15.22 34.79
CA ASP A 65 15.14 15.03 34.46
C ASP A 65 15.28 13.79 33.53
N ILE A 66 14.90 13.98 32.26
CA ILE A 66 14.99 12.91 31.27
C ILE A 66 16.41 12.95 30.69
N ARG A 67 17.26 12.06 31.15
CA ARG A 67 18.57 11.81 30.52
C ARG A 67 18.42 10.76 29.42
N LEU A 68 18.66 11.16 28.17
CA LEU A 68 18.67 10.22 27.03
C LEU A 68 19.64 9.04 27.24
N SER A 69 20.71 9.23 28.05
CA SER A 69 21.64 8.17 28.43
C SER A 69 21.06 7.13 29.40
N ALA A 70 19.88 7.37 29.95
CA ALA A 70 19.21 6.46 30.87
C ALA A 70 18.14 5.58 30.19
N ILE A 71 17.99 5.67 28.86
CA ILE A 71 17.07 4.82 28.12
C ILE A 71 17.57 3.36 28.15
N PRO A 72 16.84 2.41 28.73
CA PRO A 72 17.27 1.03 28.89
C PRO A 72 17.06 0.26 27.56
N LEU A 73 17.92 0.51 26.57
CA LEU A 73 17.96 -0.22 25.31
C LEU A 73 19.17 -1.15 25.30
N THR A 74 18.92 -2.44 25.14
CA THR A 74 19.97 -3.44 24.93
C THR A 74 20.47 -3.40 23.49
N ASP A 75 21.69 -3.89 23.23
CA ASP A 75 22.22 -4.06 21.87
C ASP A 75 21.27 -4.95 21.02
N GLY A 76 20.66 -5.96 21.63
CA GLY A 76 19.68 -6.82 20.99
C GLY A 76 18.42 -6.09 20.55
N ASN A 77 17.91 -5.16 21.37
CA ASN A 77 16.77 -4.29 21.02
C ASN A 77 17.13 -3.37 19.84
N ILE A 78 18.32 -2.79 19.85
CA ILE A 78 18.80 -1.93 18.75
C ILE A 78 18.90 -2.74 17.44
N ILE A 79 19.49 -3.95 17.49
CA ILE A 79 19.58 -4.85 16.34
C ILE A 79 18.18 -5.20 15.83
N PHE A 80 17.24 -5.52 16.71
CA PHE A 80 15.85 -5.80 16.33
C PHE A 80 15.22 -4.60 15.61
N VAL A 81 15.28 -3.40 16.18
CA VAL A 81 14.69 -2.19 15.58
C VAL A 81 15.30 -1.90 14.21
N LEU A 82 16.62 -1.95 14.08
CA LEU A 82 17.31 -1.68 12.81
C LEU A 82 16.95 -2.70 11.73
N THR A 83 16.92 -3.98 12.08
CA THR A 83 16.57 -5.05 11.14
C THR A 83 15.10 -5.01 10.78
N ALA A 84 14.21 -4.73 11.72
CA ALA A 84 12.77 -4.55 11.47
C ALA A 84 12.49 -3.35 10.55
N LEU A 85 13.12 -2.19 10.80
CA LEU A 85 13.01 -1.02 9.93
C LEU A 85 13.52 -1.31 8.52
N SER A 86 14.63 -2.05 8.40
CA SER A 86 15.16 -2.48 7.10
C SER A 86 14.19 -3.38 6.35
N ALA A 87 13.54 -4.32 7.03
CA ALA A 87 12.54 -5.20 6.44
C ALA A 87 11.28 -4.43 6.02
N ILE A 88 10.81 -3.49 6.83
CA ILE A 88 9.70 -2.59 6.47
C ILE A 88 10.06 -1.78 5.23
N PHE A 89 11.26 -1.19 5.19
CA PHE A 89 11.75 -0.44 4.04
C PHE A 89 11.74 -1.29 2.76
N ILE A 90 12.30 -2.50 2.80
CA ILE A 90 12.34 -3.41 1.65
C ILE A 90 10.92 -3.83 1.22
N THR A 91 10.03 -4.09 2.18
CA THR A 91 8.65 -4.48 1.90
C THR A 91 7.87 -3.34 1.24
N LEU A 92 8.03 -2.11 1.71
CA LEU A 92 7.43 -0.93 1.09
C LEU A 92 8.00 -0.70 -0.31
N MET A 93 9.32 -0.79 -0.48
CA MET A 93 9.95 -0.68 -1.80
C MET A 93 9.44 -1.73 -2.77
N ALA A 94 9.32 -2.98 -2.36
CA ALA A 94 8.78 -4.06 -3.18
C ALA A 94 7.32 -3.78 -3.59
N SER A 95 6.50 -3.32 -2.64
CA SER A 95 5.10 -2.97 -2.89
C SER A 95 4.96 -1.80 -3.86
N PHE A 96 5.76 -0.75 -3.70
CA PHE A 96 5.78 0.42 -4.59
C PHE A 96 6.33 0.07 -5.98
N LEU A 97 7.37 -0.77 -6.04
CA LEU A 97 7.88 -1.27 -7.31
C LEU A 97 6.80 -2.04 -8.06
N TYR A 98 6.08 -2.92 -7.37
CA TYR A 98 4.98 -3.67 -7.95
C TYR A 98 3.87 -2.76 -8.48
N SER A 99 3.44 -1.77 -7.69
CA SER A 99 2.46 -0.76 -8.11
C SER A 99 2.93 0.00 -9.36
N GLY A 100 4.18 0.47 -9.37
CA GLY A 100 4.76 1.21 -10.49
C GLY A 100 4.89 0.36 -11.76
N LEU A 101 5.30 -0.91 -11.63
CA LEU A 101 5.36 -1.85 -12.75
C LEU A 101 3.97 -2.13 -13.32
N TYR A 102 2.96 -2.26 -12.48
CA TYR A 102 1.58 -2.43 -12.92
C TYR A 102 1.10 -1.24 -13.76
N ILE A 103 1.30 -0.01 -13.28
CA ILE A 103 0.92 1.21 -13.99
C ILE A 103 1.69 1.31 -15.33
N LYS A 104 2.99 0.99 -15.32
CA LYS A 104 3.82 0.98 -16.51
C LYS A 104 3.31 -0.01 -17.55
N ALA A 105 3.08 -1.27 -17.15
CA ALA A 105 2.54 -2.31 -18.04
C ALA A 105 1.15 -1.94 -18.57
N PHE A 106 0.30 -1.34 -17.74
CA PHE A 106 -1.01 -0.84 -18.16
C PHE A 106 -0.88 0.21 -19.26
N ARG A 107 0.04 1.16 -19.13
CA ARG A 107 0.29 2.20 -20.13
C ARG A 107 0.88 1.64 -21.41
N GLU A 108 1.87 0.76 -21.34
CA GLU A 108 2.50 0.12 -22.49
C GLU A 108 1.48 -0.67 -23.33
N ASN A 109 0.59 -1.41 -22.69
CA ASN A 109 -0.46 -2.17 -23.38
C ASN A 109 -1.56 -1.28 -23.98
N ARG A 110 -1.59 0.00 -23.66
CA ARG A 110 -2.63 0.95 -24.01
C ARG A 110 -2.11 2.18 -24.75
N THR A 111 -0.96 2.08 -25.44
CA THR A 111 -0.32 3.16 -26.19
C THR A 111 -1.18 3.83 -27.26
N LYS A 112 -2.24 3.15 -27.75
CA LYS A 112 -3.21 3.75 -28.69
C LYS A 112 -4.08 4.85 -28.06
N LEU A 113 -3.97 5.07 -26.76
CA LEU A 113 -4.77 5.99 -26.00
C LEU A 113 -3.96 7.21 -25.59
N LYS A 114 -4.09 8.28 -26.37
CA LYS A 114 -3.45 9.58 -26.12
C LYS A 114 -3.75 10.20 -24.74
N ALA A 115 -4.76 9.67 -24.02
CA ALA A 115 -5.15 10.14 -22.70
C ALA A 115 -4.17 9.74 -21.56
N PHE A 116 -3.28 8.80 -21.82
CA PHE A 116 -2.22 8.42 -20.89
C PHE A 116 -0.90 8.94 -21.42
N GLY A 117 -0.23 9.77 -20.64
CA GLY A 117 1.13 10.16 -20.93
C GLY A 117 2.07 8.97 -21.12
N ASP A 118 3.25 9.21 -21.61
CA ASP A 118 4.27 8.20 -21.84
C ASP A 118 4.55 7.38 -20.55
N PRO A 119 4.84 6.09 -20.67
CA PRO A 119 5.22 5.29 -19.53
C PRO A 119 6.50 5.83 -18.88
N ILE A 120 6.52 5.89 -17.55
CA ILE A 120 7.67 6.41 -16.80
C ILE A 120 8.94 5.57 -17.09
N LYS A 121 10.06 6.25 -17.31
CA LYS A 121 11.36 5.58 -17.46
C LYS A 121 11.73 4.84 -16.15
N GLY A 122 12.34 3.65 -16.27
CA GLY A 122 12.67 2.81 -15.11
C GLY A 122 13.54 3.50 -14.06
N SER A 123 14.53 4.31 -14.46
CA SER A 123 15.38 5.09 -13.54
C SER A 123 14.59 6.13 -12.75
N LYS A 124 13.65 6.82 -13.38
CA LYS A 124 12.75 7.77 -12.71
C LYS A 124 11.79 7.08 -11.75
N LEU A 125 11.29 5.89 -12.11
CA LEU A 125 10.45 5.08 -11.24
C LEU A 125 11.21 4.67 -9.98
N ALA A 126 12.45 4.17 -10.13
CA ALA A 126 13.30 3.79 -9.00
C ALA A 126 13.55 4.97 -8.05
N GLY A 127 13.91 6.14 -8.56
CA GLY A 127 14.11 7.33 -7.74
C GLY A 127 12.84 7.75 -6.98
N ARG A 128 11.68 7.75 -7.65
CA ARG A 128 10.40 8.05 -6.99
C ARG A 128 10.03 7.03 -5.91
N MET A 129 10.29 5.77 -6.16
CA MET A 129 10.06 4.69 -5.21
C MET A 129 10.86 4.90 -3.92
N VAL A 130 12.16 5.19 -4.02
CA VAL A 130 13.03 5.46 -2.86
C VAL A 130 12.52 6.68 -2.08
N ILE A 131 12.27 7.80 -2.77
CA ILE A 131 11.75 9.03 -2.14
C ILE A 131 10.43 8.77 -1.42
N LEU A 132 9.50 8.05 -2.05
CA LEU A 132 8.20 7.72 -1.44
C LEU A 132 8.37 6.84 -0.19
N THR A 133 9.24 5.84 -0.25
CA THR A 133 9.50 4.94 0.89
C THR A 133 10.08 5.73 2.07
N LEU A 134 11.05 6.61 1.83
CA LEU A 134 11.61 7.47 2.87
C LEU A 134 10.55 8.39 3.48
N HIS A 135 9.69 9.00 2.66
CA HIS A 135 8.59 9.83 3.17
C HIS A 135 7.61 9.02 4.02
N CYS A 136 7.25 7.79 3.61
CA CYS A 136 6.38 6.94 4.42
C CYS A 136 7.00 6.62 5.78
N LEU A 137 8.31 6.33 5.84
CA LEU A 137 9.00 6.08 7.10
C LEU A 137 9.05 7.32 8.00
N VAL A 138 9.36 8.49 7.44
CA VAL A 138 9.39 9.76 8.19
C VAL A 138 7.99 10.10 8.73
N ILE A 139 6.94 9.91 7.94
CA ILE A 139 5.56 10.16 8.38
C ILE A 139 5.10 9.13 9.41
N ALA A 140 5.57 7.89 9.35
CA ALA A 140 5.20 6.85 10.30
C ALA A 140 5.64 7.20 11.74
N ILE A 141 6.77 7.89 11.93
CA ILE A 141 7.28 8.26 13.24
C ILE A 141 6.26 9.09 14.07
N PRO A 142 5.84 10.28 13.63
CA PRO A 142 4.83 11.05 14.38
C PRO A 142 3.49 10.32 14.45
N PHE A 143 3.17 9.48 13.46
CA PHE A 143 1.92 8.73 13.43
C PHE A 143 1.82 7.71 14.56
N ILE A 144 2.93 7.08 14.95
CA ILE A 144 2.99 6.16 16.09
C ILE A 144 2.64 6.88 17.40
N PHE A 145 3.13 8.11 17.58
CA PHE A 145 2.89 8.89 18.80
C PHE A 145 1.48 9.51 18.88
N PHE A 146 0.90 9.89 17.75
CA PHE A 146 -0.37 10.62 17.70
C PHE A 146 -1.54 9.80 17.14
N PHE A 147 -1.36 8.48 16.98
CA PHE A 147 -2.35 7.62 16.32
C PHE A 147 -3.74 7.74 16.95
N GLY A 148 -3.85 7.72 18.27
CA GLY A 148 -5.14 7.82 18.97
C GLY A 148 -5.92 9.09 18.65
N SER A 149 -5.23 10.23 18.56
CA SER A 149 -5.86 11.54 18.32
C SER A 149 -6.34 11.75 16.89
N PHE A 150 -5.69 11.09 15.91
CA PHE A 150 -5.96 11.29 14.48
C PHE A 150 -6.63 10.10 13.80
N THR A 151 -6.97 9.03 14.54
CA THR A 151 -7.53 7.79 13.97
C THR A 151 -8.75 8.05 13.08
N LEU A 152 -9.70 8.86 13.53
CA LEU A 152 -10.91 9.16 12.75
C LEU A 152 -10.58 9.88 11.43
N LEU A 153 -9.69 10.87 11.50
CA LEU A 153 -9.28 11.63 10.32
C LEU A 153 -8.55 10.72 9.32
N VAL A 154 -7.70 9.82 9.80
CA VAL A 154 -7.00 8.85 8.96
C VAL A 154 -7.97 7.87 8.32
N VAL A 155 -8.93 7.34 9.07
CA VAL A 155 -9.97 6.46 8.53
C VAL A 155 -10.72 7.17 7.40
N ILE A 156 -11.15 8.42 7.59
CA ILE A 156 -11.84 9.18 6.54
C ILE A 156 -10.93 9.45 5.33
N ALA A 157 -9.65 9.75 5.58
CA ALA A 157 -8.69 10.05 4.52
C ALA A 157 -8.16 8.80 3.79
N LEU A 158 -8.30 7.61 4.37
CA LEU A 158 -7.71 6.37 3.87
C LEU A 158 -7.96 6.10 2.37
N PRO A 159 -9.18 6.22 1.82
CA PRO A 159 -9.41 5.98 0.40
C PRO A 159 -8.65 6.94 -0.53
N PHE A 160 -8.36 8.15 -0.07
CA PHE A 160 -7.56 9.14 -0.81
C PHE A 160 -6.07 8.82 -0.69
N LEU A 161 -5.59 8.61 0.53
CA LEU A 161 -4.19 8.29 0.84
C LEU A 161 -3.76 6.98 0.18
N PHE A 162 -4.68 6.03 0.08
CA PHE A 162 -4.43 4.71 -0.49
C PHE A 162 -3.98 4.76 -1.96
N VAL A 163 -4.52 5.66 -2.76
CA VAL A 163 -4.22 5.79 -4.20
C VAL A 163 -3.09 6.78 -4.49
N MET A 164 -2.78 7.65 -3.53
CA MET A 164 -1.75 8.67 -3.66
C MET A 164 -0.36 8.12 -4.06
N PRO A 165 0.15 7.02 -3.47
CA PRO A 165 1.42 6.43 -3.90
C PRO A 165 1.43 6.07 -5.39
N SER A 166 0.35 5.47 -5.89
CA SER A 166 0.22 5.09 -7.30
C SER A 166 0.20 6.32 -8.22
N ALA A 167 -0.46 7.40 -7.82
CA ALA A 167 -0.46 8.65 -8.55
C ALA A 167 0.93 9.28 -8.65
N TYR A 168 1.69 9.26 -7.56
CA TYR A 168 3.07 9.73 -7.57
C TYR A 168 3.97 8.84 -8.43
N LEU A 169 3.89 7.52 -8.29
CA LEU A 169 4.70 6.55 -9.04
C LEU A 169 4.40 6.56 -10.55
N SER A 170 3.21 6.99 -10.95
CA SER A 170 2.86 7.12 -12.37
C SER A 170 3.71 8.15 -13.12
N GLY A 171 4.26 9.13 -12.43
CA GLY A 171 5.03 10.22 -13.02
C GLY A 171 4.21 11.46 -13.36
N ASP A 172 2.88 11.41 -13.28
CA ASP A 172 1.99 12.50 -13.69
C ASP A 172 1.94 13.62 -12.65
N PHE A 173 2.19 13.29 -11.38
CA PHE A 173 2.07 14.22 -10.26
C PHE A 173 3.36 14.28 -9.45
N THR A 174 3.60 15.44 -8.84
CA THR A 174 4.59 15.57 -7.75
C THR A 174 4.01 15.03 -6.45
N LEU A 175 4.82 14.82 -5.42
CA LEU A 175 4.36 14.30 -4.14
C LEU A 175 3.25 15.18 -3.54
N PHE A 176 3.46 16.50 -3.53
CA PHE A 176 2.51 17.47 -2.97
C PHE A 176 1.26 17.65 -3.84
N SER A 177 1.37 17.60 -5.16
CA SER A 177 0.21 17.73 -6.05
C SER A 177 -0.62 16.43 -6.14
N SER A 178 -0.06 15.29 -5.75
CA SER A 178 -0.77 14.00 -5.77
C SER A 178 -1.96 14.00 -4.83
N PHE A 179 -1.85 14.60 -3.64
CA PHE A 179 -2.88 14.59 -2.63
C PHE A 179 -4.16 15.33 -3.06
N PRO A 180 -4.13 16.64 -3.39
CA PRO A 180 -5.35 17.35 -3.80
C PRO A 180 -5.96 16.79 -5.09
N ASN A 181 -5.13 16.36 -6.04
CA ASN A 181 -5.62 15.74 -7.26
C ASN A 181 -6.33 14.42 -6.98
N MET A 182 -5.84 13.59 -6.06
CA MET A 182 -6.48 12.33 -5.70
C MET A 182 -7.78 12.56 -4.93
N ILE A 183 -7.86 13.54 -4.05
CA ILE A 183 -9.12 13.91 -3.39
C ILE A 183 -10.19 14.21 -4.44
N ASN A 184 -9.90 15.09 -5.39
CA ASN A 184 -10.87 15.49 -6.40
C ASN A 184 -11.30 14.32 -7.30
N ARG A 185 -10.36 13.47 -7.73
CA ARG A 185 -10.64 12.32 -8.60
C ARG A 185 -11.30 11.15 -7.88
N THR A 186 -11.06 10.99 -6.58
CA THR A 186 -11.62 9.89 -5.77
C THR A 186 -13.07 10.14 -5.36
N LYS A 187 -13.59 11.38 -5.40
CA LYS A 187 -14.97 11.71 -4.97
C LYS A 187 -16.01 10.75 -5.53
N GLY A 188 -15.96 10.42 -6.82
CA GLY A 188 -16.91 9.51 -7.46
C GLY A 188 -16.66 8.01 -7.19
N TYR A 189 -15.52 7.66 -6.56
CA TYR A 189 -15.10 6.27 -6.34
C TYR A 189 -14.81 5.96 -4.87
N TYR A 190 -15.17 6.84 -3.96
CA TYR A 190 -14.84 6.75 -2.54
C TYR A 190 -15.31 5.43 -1.92
N MET A 191 -16.60 5.10 -2.10
CA MET A 191 -17.18 3.86 -1.56
C MET A 191 -16.61 2.60 -2.23
N ASP A 192 -16.29 2.66 -3.52
CA ASP A 192 -15.66 1.54 -4.21
C ASP A 192 -14.27 1.26 -3.64
N ARG A 193 -13.52 2.31 -3.21
CA ARG A 193 -12.23 2.13 -2.54
C ARG A 193 -12.39 1.47 -1.18
N TRP A 194 -13.35 1.95 -0.38
CA TRP A 194 -13.66 1.32 0.89
C TRP A 194 -14.04 -0.16 0.73
N ARG A 195 -14.92 -0.48 -0.19
CA ARG A 195 -15.30 -1.87 -0.47
C ARG A 195 -14.10 -2.75 -0.81
N GLY A 196 -13.19 -2.27 -1.64
CA GLY A 196 -12.00 -3.03 -1.99
C GLY A 196 -11.03 -3.20 -0.84
N ILE A 197 -10.77 -2.14 -0.06
CA ILE A 197 -9.91 -2.19 1.13
C ILE A 197 -10.50 -3.18 2.15
N LEU A 198 -11.80 -3.07 2.47
CA LEU A 198 -12.47 -3.96 3.41
C LEU A 198 -12.45 -5.41 2.93
N LEU A 199 -12.68 -5.66 1.64
CA LEU A 199 -12.66 -7.01 1.08
C LEU A 199 -11.28 -7.66 1.19
N ILE A 200 -10.20 -6.93 0.88
CA ILE A 200 -8.83 -7.42 1.01
C ILE A 200 -8.51 -7.66 2.49
N SER A 201 -8.86 -6.72 3.36
CA SER A 201 -8.61 -6.85 4.80
C SER A 201 -9.39 -8.02 5.42
N SER A 202 -10.64 -8.21 5.03
CA SER A 202 -11.46 -9.35 5.53
C SER A 202 -10.90 -10.70 5.06
N ALA A 203 -10.47 -10.79 3.80
CA ALA A 203 -9.83 -12.00 3.29
C ALA A 203 -8.51 -12.30 4.03
N TYR A 204 -7.73 -11.25 4.31
CA TYR A 204 -6.52 -11.39 5.14
C TYR A 204 -6.84 -11.95 6.52
N LEU A 205 -7.79 -11.34 7.25
CA LEU A 205 -8.15 -11.77 8.60
C LEU A 205 -8.63 -13.23 8.65
N ILE A 206 -9.41 -13.66 7.65
CA ILE A 206 -9.86 -15.06 7.56
C ILE A 206 -8.66 -16.01 7.36
N ILE A 207 -7.76 -15.68 6.44
CA ILE A 207 -6.59 -16.52 6.16
C ILE A 207 -5.64 -16.51 7.36
N ASP A 208 -5.42 -15.37 8.00
CA ASP A 208 -4.57 -15.21 9.17
C ASP A 208 -5.11 -16.05 10.36
N PHE A 209 -6.42 -16.04 10.58
CA PHE A 209 -7.06 -16.90 11.55
C PHE A 209 -6.81 -18.39 11.25
N LEU A 210 -6.91 -18.81 9.99
CA LEU A 210 -6.61 -20.20 9.61
C LEU A 210 -5.13 -20.55 9.82
N ILE A 211 -4.22 -19.63 9.50
CA ILE A 211 -2.78 -19.80 9.72
C ILE A 211 -2.47 -19.85 11.22
N SER A 212 -3.18 -19.10 12.06
CA SER A 212 -2.96 -19.12 13.52
C SER A 212 -3.19 -20.50 14.13
N LEU A 213 -4.05 -21.33 13.54
CA LEU A 213 -4.24 -22.70 13.97
C LEU A 213 -2.98 -23.56 13.77
N VAL A 214 -2.12 -23.21 12.82
CA VAL A 214 -0.84 -23.90 12.58
C VAL A 214 0.12 -23.70 13.74
N ALA A 215 -0.01 -22.59 14.50
CA ALA A 215 0.83 -22.31 15.65
C ALA A 215 0.73 -23.41 16.74
N THR A 216 -0.41 -24.10 16.83
CA THR A 216 -0.61 -25.21 17.77
C THR A 216 0.26 -26.44 17.44
N PHE A 217 0.70 -26.57 16.18
CA PHE A 217 1.52 -27.69 15.71
C PHE A 217 2.98 -27.30 15.52
N SER A 218 3.25 -26.10 15.03
CA SER A 218 4.61 -25.62 14.75
C SER A 218 4.68 -24.09 14.72
N THR A 219 5.35 -23.51 15.72
CA THR A 219 5.61 -22.06 15.78
C THR A 219 6.42 -21.57 14.60
N THR A 220 7.44 -22.34 14.17
CA THR A 220 8.28 -21.98 13.02
C THR A 220 7.45 -21.92 11.72
N ALA A 221 6.61 -22.92 11.47
CA ALA A 221 5.74 -22.93 10.30
C ALA A 221 4.74 -21.75 10.34
N TYR A 222 4.17 -21.47 11.51
CA TYR A 222 3.30 -20.32 11.72
C TYR A 222 4.02 -19.02 11.35
N ILE A 223 5.22 -18.76 11.87
CA ILE A 223 5.98 -17.54 11.60
C ILE A 223 6.24 -17.37 10.10
N ILE A 224 6.63 -18.42 9.40
CA ILE A 224 6.89 -18.39 7.96
C ILE A 224 5.60 -18.07 7.18
N LEU A 225 4.51 -18.77 7.46
CA LEU A 225 3.23 -18.58 6.77
C LEU A 225 2.63 -17.20 7.04
N HIS A 226 2.65 -16.76 8.30
CA HIS A 226 2.16 -15.44 8.69
C HIS A 226 2.99 -14.32 8.02
N THR A 227 4.32 -14.48 7.94
CA THR A 227 5.21 -13.54 7.26
C THR A 227 4.92 -13.50 5.75
N ALA A 228 4.75 -14.67 5.12
CA ALA A 228 4.40 -14.75 3.70
C ALA A 228 3.03 -14.12 3.42
N LEU A 229 2.04 -14.34 4.29
CA LEU A 229 0.72 -13.71 4.18
C LEU A 229 0.82 -12.19 4.32
N GLY A 230 1.62 -11.68 5.27
CA GLY A 230 1.86 -10.24 5.45
C GLY A 230 2.47 -9.59 4.20
N CYS A 231 3.46 -10.22 3.58
CA CYS A 231 4.03 -9.76 2.31
C CYS A 231 3.00 -9.80 1.17
N TRP A 232 2.20 -10.86 1.12
CA TRP A 232 1.18 -11.02 0.08
C TRP A 232 0.08 -9.96 0.17
N ILE A 233 -0.41 -9.64 1.37
CA ILE A 233 -1.43 -8.61 1.58
C ILE A 233 -0.91 -7.22 1.17
N MET A 234 0.35 -6.89 1.51
CA MET A 234 0.97 -5.63 1.12
C MET A 234 1.06 -5.49 -0.40
N MET A 235 1.47 -6.54 -1.11
CA MET A 235 1.49 -6.53 -2.58
C MET A 235 0.07 -6.48 -3.18
N SER A 236 -0.91 -7.13 -2.56
CA SER A 236 -2.31 -7.08 -2.99
C SER A 236 -2.89 -5.67 -2.85
N PHE A 237 -2.58 -4.98 -1.77
CA PHE A 237 -2.94 -3.57 -1.60
C PHE A 237 -2.25 -2.67 -2.62
N ALA A 238 -0.96 -2.86 -2.87
CA ALA A 238 -0.22 -2.10 -3.87
C ALA A 238 -0.82 -2.28 -5.29
N ARG A 239 -1.19 -3.51 -5.63
CA ARG A 239 -1.90 -3.81 -6.88
C ARG A 239 -3.25 -3.12 -6.93
N TYR A 240 -4.07 -3.25 -5.90
CA TYR A 240 -5.38 -2.62 -5.86
C TYR A 240 -5.30 -1.10 -5.94
N ALA A 241 -4.31 -0.48 -5.31
CA ALA A 241 -4.03 0.95 -5.43
C ALA A 241 -3.70 1.34 -6.88
N ALA A 242 -2.82 0.58 -7.54
CA ALA A 242 -2.44 0.82 -8.93
C ALA A 242 -3.62 0.64 -9.91
N GLN A 243 -4.41 -0.43 -9.76
CA GLN A 243 -5.62 -0.66 -10.54
C GLN A 243 -6.63 0.47 -10.35
N SER A 244 -6.79 0.90 -9.10
CA SER A 244 -7.68 1.98 -8.72
C SER A 244 -7.28 3.30 -9.36
N TYR A 245 -5.99 3.60 -9.35
CA TYR A 245 -5.45 4.77 -10.04
C TYR A 245 -5.69 4.70 -11.55
N CYS A 246 -5.35 3.59 -12.19
CA CYS A 246 -5.58 3.40 -13.62
C CYS A 246 -7.06 3.57 -13.98
N ARG A 247 -7.97 3.00 -13.19
CA ARG A 247 -9.41 3.13 -13.40
C ARG A 247 -9.91 4.58 -13.33
N MET A 248 -9.41 5.35 -12.37
CA MET A 248 -9.77 6.78 -12.24
C MET A 248 -9.25 7.62 -13.40
N MET A 249 -8.08 7.28 -13.92
CA MET A 249 -7.45 8.02 -15.03
C MET A 249 -8.14 7.76 -16.38
N VAL A 250 -8.74 6.59 -16.55
CA VAL A 250 -9.36 6.17 -17.83
C VAL A 250 -10.75 6.79 -18.04
N GLY A 251 -11.43 7.21 -16.99
CA GLY A 251 -12.79 7.73 -17.10
C GLY A 251 -13.85 6.68 -17.46
N ARG A 252 -15.10 7.11 -17.67
CA ARG A 252 -16.25 6.23 -17.91
C ARG A 252 -16.18 5.41 -19.20
N LYS A 253 -15.64 5.97 -20.28
CA LYS A 253 -15.52 5.30 -21.61
C LYS A 253 -14.76 3.98 -21.57
N TRP A 254 -13.93 3.78 -20.56
CA TRP A 254 -13.06 2.63 -20.41
C TRP A 254 -13.57 1.54 -19.49
N ARG A 255 -14.72 1.73 -18.86
CA ARG A 255 -15.33 0.71 -18.01
C ARG A 255 -15.64 -0.58 -18.77
N LYS A 256 -15.87 -0.47 -20.10
CA LYS A 256 -16.12 -1.62 -20.99
C LYS A 256 -14.84 -2.42 -21.34
N MET A 257 -13.66 -1.94 -21.00
CA MET A 257 -12.40 -2.64 -21.31
C MET A 257 -11.89 -3.43 -20.11
N SER A 258 -11.47 -4.67 -20.35
CA SER A 258 -10.77 -5.45 -19.32
C SER A 258 -9.42 -4.78 -19.00
N LEU A 259 -9.23 -4.38 -17.76
CA LEU A 259 -7.91 -4.07 -17.24
C LEU A 259 -7.20 -5.39 -16.90
N PRO A 260 -5.86 -5.46 -17.02
CA PRO A 260 -5.14 -6.64 -16.54
C PRO A 260 -5.55 -6.94 -15.11
N GLY A 261 -6.10 -8.14 -14.87
CA GLY A 261 -6.58 -8.60 -13.58
C GLY A 261 -7.86 -7.98 -13.03
N LEU A 262 -8.59 -7.19 -13.81
CA LEU A 262 -9.93 -6.73 -13.45
C LEU A 262 -10.90 -6.99 -14.60
N THR A 263 -11.88 -7.84 -14.36
CA THR A 263 -13.05 -7.97 -15.22
C THR A 263 -14.08 -6.95 -14.78
N PHE A 264 -14.47 -6.05 -15.69
CA PHE A 264 -15.58 -5.14 -15.46
C PHE A 264 -16.86 -5.82 -15.91
N ARG A 265 -17.92 -5.66 -15.11
CA ARG A 265 -19.26 -5.99 -15.54
C ARG A 265 -19.60 -5.09 -16.72
N GLU A 266 -20.04 -5.66 -17.83
CA GLU A 266 -20.68 -4.88 -18.89
C GLU A 266 -21.87 -4.13 -18.29
N GLU A 267 -21.81 -2.80 -18.27
CA GLU A 267 -22.98 -2.00 -17.98
C GLU A 267 -23.90 -2.11 -19.21
N PRO A 268 -25.21 -2.26 -19.05
CA PRO A 268 -26.13 -2.28 -20.19
C PRO A 268 -25.93 -1.02 -21.04
N GLU A 269 -26.11 -1.20 -22.36
CA GLU A 269 -25.77 -0.21 -23.40
C GLU A 269 -26.63 1.07 -23.40
N ASP A 270 -27.54 1.25 -22.42
CA ASP A 270 -28.56 2.29 -22.40
C ASP A 270 -28.10 3.69 -21.99
N TYR A 271 -26.80 3.92 -21.88
CA TYR A 271 -26.28 5.30 -21.72
C TYR A 271 -25.92 5.86 -23.10
N GLU A 272 -26.91 6.39 -23.81
CA GLU A 272 -26.67 7.33 -24.90
C GLU A 272 -25.80 8.48 -24.39
N ASP A 273 -24.69 8.72 -25.09
CA ASP A 273 -23.77 9.83 -24.86
C ASP A 273 -24.54 11.16 -25.06
N THR A 274 -25.11 11.71 -24.00
CA THR A 274 -25.67 13.07 -24.02
C THR A 274 -24.61 14.16 -24.16
N ASP A 275 -23.33 13.80 -24.15
CA ASP A 275 -22.22 14.75 -24.31
C ASP A 275 -22.03 15.24 -25.75
N ASN A 276 -22.67 14.58 -26.76
CA ASN A 276 -22.56 15.02 -28.15
C ASN A 276 -23.63 16.05 -28.56
N LEU A 277 -24.61 16.36 -27.69
CA LEU A 277 -25.67 17.32 -28.02
C LEU A 277 -25.28 18.78 -27.84
N ASN A 278 -24.13 19.07 -27.23
CA ASN A 278 -23.70 20.45 -26.98
C ASN A 278 -22.62 20.97 -27.96
N GLU A 279 -22.07 20.13 -28.86
CA GLU A 279 -21.09 20.60 -29.83
C GLU A 279 -21.72 21.15 -31.13
N ASP A 280 -22.96 20.77 -31.46
CA ASP A 280 -23.62 21.24 -32.69
C ASP A 280 -24.50 22.49 -32.51
N ALA A 281 -24.72 22.94 -31.28
CA ALA A 281 -25.58 24.11 -31.01
C ALA A 281 -24.85 25.48 -31.16
N GLY A 282 -23.57 25.49 -31.53
CA GLY A 282 -22.73 26.71 -31.62
C GLY A 282 -22.24 27.10 -33.02
N LYS A 283 -22.80 26.51 -34.10
CA LYS A 283 -22.32 26.80 -35.47
C LYS A 283 -23.29 27.51 -36.38
N ASP A 284 -24.42 27.93 -35.90
CA ASP A 284 -25.38 28.74 -36.65
C ASP A 284 -25.71 30.07 -35.92
N GLU A 285 -24.70 30.97 -35.82
CA GLU A 285 -24.90 32.41 -35.69
C GLU A 285 -23.65 33.14 -36.26
#